data_6e7b9fe52d4be3170fd8785a2157f8b7
#
_entry.id   6e7b9fe52d4be3170fd8785a2157f8b7
#
_cell.length_a   1.000
_cell.length_b   1.000
_cell.length_c   1.000
_cell.angle_alpha   90.00
_cell.angle_beta   90.00
_cell.angle_gamma   90.00
#
_symmetry.space_group_name_H-M   'P 1'
#
loop_
_entity.id
_entity.type
_entity.pdbx_description
1 polymer ?
#
loop_
_entity_poly.entity_id
_entity_poly.type
_entity_poly.pdbx_seq_one_letter_code
_entity_poly.pdbx_strand_id
1 'polypeptide(L)'
;MKRLAFVAVCWFLVSGSTAEVGAQMQDFKKLQLSVFRVDAATAAAQELGLFVAENLIVETSATPNSTDQMRGLSQGKFDIVSTAFDNVLAWSGREGAEIVAIAQISDKTVLPVFVRPEIKTWADLKGKKLAADAVDTAFALVLRRVLLAHGLDMTKGDYELIALGAGGTRLESMIKGETFGGVLNPPFDMKALEAGMRRIGDSKEVLPDYPNTVFAVAREAGRNNRETVLAFLRAWLKARAWVKDPANREDALRIVGSQLKLNPKQAAESIDELSSSGNLNLPGLQIVLDLRNQFGFKLPKGEKLSVYYDGQFIDAAR
;
A
#
# COMPACT_ATOMS: atom_id res chain seq x y z
N MET A 1 -48.47 -2.63 -87.48
CA MET A 1 -48.89 -3.47 -86.35
C MET A 1 -47.70 -3.78 -85.49
N LYS A 2 -47.45 -3.03 -84.44
CA LYS A 2 -46.33 -3.23 -83.49
C LYS A 2 -46.93 -3.56 -82.13
N ARG A 3 -46.66 -4.74 -81.65
CA ARG A 3 -47.10 -5.24 -80.31
C ARG A 3 -46.12 -4.66 -79.26
N LEU A 4 -46.63 -3.91 -78.29
CA LEU A 4 -45.95 -3.53 -77.06
C LEU A 4 -46.02 -4.69 -76.07
N ALA A 5 -44.89 -5.14 -75.58
CA ALA A 5 -44.77 -6.05 -74.46
C ALA A 5 -44.61 -5.23 -73.18
N PHE A 6 -45.51 -5.46 -72.22
CA PHE A 6 -45.45 -4.88 -70.86
C PHE A 6 -44.52 -5.77 -70.04
N VAL A 7 -43.45 -5.18 -69.50
CA VAL A 7 -42.60 -5.83 -68.50
C VAL A 7 -43.06 -5.39 -67.13
N ALA A 8 -43.57 -6.32 -66.33
CA ALA A 8 -43.95 -6.08 -64.95
C ALA A 8 -42.65 -6.20 -64.08
N VAL A 9 -42.28 -5.10 -63.44
CA VAL A 9 -41.17 -5.07 -62.45
C VAL A 9 -41.78 -5.40 -61.07
N CYS A 10 -41.50 -6.59 -60.57
CA CYS A 10 -41.77 -6.97 -59.16
C CYS A 10 -40.75 -6.30 -58.23
N TRP A 11 -41.20 -5.40 -57.42
CA TRP A 11 -40.44 -4.89 -56.27
C TRP A 11 -40.51 -5.88 -55.11
N PHE A 12 -39.42 -6.55 -54.81
CA PHE A 12 -39.27 -7.27 -53.58
C PHE A 12 -38.86 -6.26 -52.46
N LEU A 13 -39.76 -6.00 -51.53
CA LEU A 13 -39.51 -5.32 -50.29
C LEU A 13 -38.71 -6.27 -49.38
N VAL A 14 -37.38 -6.10 -49.30
CA VAL A 14 -36.57 -6.75 -48.28
C VAL A 14 -36.75 -5.95 -47.00
N SER A 15 -37.57 -6.48 -46.10
CA SER A 15 -37.68 -5.96 -44.71
C SER A 15 -36.39 -6.32 -43.98
N GLY A 16 -35.40 -5.46 -44.05
CA GLY A 16 -34.19 -5.58 -43.22
C GLY A 16 -34.56 -5.26 -41.78
N SER A 17 -34.66 -6.27 -40.94
CA SER A 17 -34.62 -6.11 -39.49
C SER A 17 -33.25 -5.55 -39.10
N THR A 18 -33.17 -4.26 -38.87
CA THR A 18 -32.02 -3.66 -38.16
C THR A 18 -32.14 -4.09 -36.71
N ALA A 19 -31.43 -5.17 -36.37
CA ALA A 19 -31.13 -5.45 -34.97
C ALA A 19 -30.26 -4.28 -34.50
N GLU A 20 -30.82 -3.35 -33.75
CA GLU A 20 -30.06 -2.41 -32.95
C GLU A 20 -29.25 -3.24 -31.95
N VAL A 21 -28.00 -3.47 -32.26
CA VAL A 21 -27.00 -3.86 -31.27
C VAL A 21 -26.77 -2.64 -30.40
N GLY A 22 -27.66 -2.47 -29.42
CA GLY A 22 -27.44 -1.52 -28.34
C GLY A 22 -26.16 -1.94 -27.62
N ALA A 23 -25.04 -1.32 -27.99
CA ALA A 23 -23.84 -1.39 -27.18
C ALA A 23 -24.23 -0.80 -25.81
N GLN A 24 -24.52 -1.67 -24.85
CA GLN A 24 -24.66 -1.29 -23.46
C GLN A 24 -23.34 -0.60 -23.08
N MET A 25 -23.38 0.74 -22.98
CA MET A 25 -22.24 1.48 -22.44
C MET A 25 -21.99 0.93 -21.04
N GLN A 26 -20.91 0.20 -20.90
CA GLN A 26 -20.50 -0.40 -19.64
C GLN A 26 -20.16 0.76 -18.69
N ASP A 27 -20.98 0.94 -17.66
CA ASP A 27 -20.83 2.04 -16.70
C ASP A 27 -19.72 1.65 -15.72
N PHE A 28 -18.49 2.12 -15.99
CA PHE A 28 -17.34 1.88 -15.13
C PHE A 28 -17.44 2.69 -13.85
N LYS A 29 -17.37 2.00 -12.73
CA LYS A 29 -17.25 2.67 -11.43
C LYS A 29 -15.82 3.20 -11.27
N LYS A 30 -15.69 4.41 -10.73
CA LYS A 30 -14.39 4.98 -10.37
C LYS A 30 -14.08 4.68 -8.92
N LEU A 31 -12.81 4.38 -8.63
CA LEU A 31 -12.29 4.18 -7.29
C LEU A 31 -11.00 4.99 -7.11
N GLN A 32 -10.96 5.79 -6.05
CA GLN A 32 -9.80 6.59 -5.67
C GLN A 32 -8.92 5.80 -4.70
N LEU A 33 -7.75 5.34 -5.18
CA LEU A 33 -6.76 4.63 -4.38
C LEU A 33 -5.60 5.56 -4.01
N SER A 34 -5.32 5.73 -2.72
CA SER A 34 -4.13 6.45 -2.28
C SER A 34 -3.08 5.50 -1.71
N VAL A 35 -1.82 5.68 -2.11
CA VAL A 35 -0.70 4.79 -1.78
C VAL A 35 0.56 5.59 -1.43
N PHE A 36 1.43 5.03 -0.58
CA PHE A 36 2.82 5.47 -0.49
C PHE A 36 3.66 4.91 -1.65
N ARG A 37 3.41 3.67 -2.00
CA ARG A 37 3.98 2.93 -3.12
C ARG A 37 2.94 1.94 -3.63
N VAL A 38 2.84 1.81 -4.94
CA VAL A 38 2.00 0.79 -5.56
C VAL A 38 2.64 -0.59 -5.28
N ASP A 39 1.86 -1.56 -4.83
CA ASP A 39 2.30 -2.95 -4.66
C ASP A 39 2.29 -3.71 -5.98
N ALA A 40 3.03 -4.84 -6.04
CA ALA A 40 3.20 -5.62 -7.25
C ALA A 40 1.88 -6.18 -7.80
N ALA A 41 0.93 -6.55 -6.93
CA ALA A 41 -0.36 -7.07 -7.37
C ALA A 41 -1.26 -5.96 -7.94
N THR A 42 -1.27 -4.78 -7.33
CA THR A 42 -2.00 -3.61 -7.88
C THR A 42 -1.43 -3.20 -9.24
N ALA A 43 -0.10 -3.18 -9.40
CA ALA A 43 0.56 -2.89 -10.67
C ALA A 43 0.19 -3.92 -11.75
N ALA A 44 0.21 -5.21 -11.41
CA ALA A 44 -0.18 -6.27 -12.32
C ALA A 44 -1.68 -6.24 -12.64
N ALA A 45 -2.56 -5.94 -11.67
CA ALA A 45 -4.00 -5.81 -11.90
C ALA A 45 -4.32 -4.71 -12.92
N GLN A 46 -3.59 -3.60 -12.86
CA GLN A 46 -3.72 -2.49 -13.81
C GLN A 46 -3.28 -2.92 -15.21
N GLU A 47 -2.09 -3.51 -15.34
CA GLU A 47 -1.53 -3.90 -16.64
C GLU A 47 -2.31 -5.02 -17.32
N LEU A 48 -2.78 -6.00 -16.53
CA LEU A 48 -3.55 -7.15 -17.02
C LEU A 48 -5.04 -6.82 -17.25
N GLY A 49 -5.47 -5.58 -17.01
CA GLY A 49 -6.85 -5.16 -17.19
C GLY A 49 -7.84 -5.80 -16.20
N LEU A 50 -7.36 -6.33 -15.05
CA LEU A 50 -8.22 -7.03 -14.10
C LEU A 50 -9.21 -6.11 -13.40
N PHE A 51 -8.88 -4.83 -13.20
CA PHE A 51 -9.84 -3.84 -12.71
C PHE A 51 -10.92 -3.56 -13.73
N VAL A 52 -10.57 -3.43 -15.01
CA VAL A 52 -11.52 -3.25 -16.11
C VAL A 52 -12.47 -4.44 -16.22
N ALA A 53 -11.95 -5.67 -16.03
CA ALA A 53 -12.77 -6.89 -16.00
C ALA A 53 -13.80 -6.92 -14.85
N GLU A 54 -13.58 -6.16 -13.80
CA GLU A 54 -14.53 -5.95 -12.69
C GLU A 54 -15.36 -4.66 -12.85
N ASN A 55 -15.41 -4.06 -14.05
CA ASN A 55 -16.07 -2.79 -14.36
C ASN A 55 -15.57 -1.61 -13.50
N LEU A 56 -14.27 -1.58 -13.20
CA LEU A 56 -13.67 -0.62 -12.31
C LEU A 56 -12.53 0.16 -12.99
N ILE A 57 -12.54 1.47 -12.82
CA ILE A 57 -11.40 2.35 -13.12
C ILE A 57 -10.77 2.76 -11.80
N VAL A 58 -9.55 2.30 -11.54
CA VAL A 58 -8.78 2.64 -10.33
C VAL A 58 -7.86 3.81 -10.62
N GLU A 59 -8.15 4.96 -10.04
CA GLU A 59 -7.32 6.16 -10.10
C GLU A 59 -6.37 6.15 -8.89
N THR A 60 -5.09 5.86 -9.15
CA THR A 60 -4.07 5.74 -8.09
C THR A 60 -3.30 7.03 -7.92
N SER A 61 -3.19 7.51 -6.68
CA SER A 61 -2.43 8.69 -6.31
C SER A 61 -1.40 8.41 -5.21
N ALA A 62 -0.18 8.92 -5.39
CA ALA A 62 0.83 8.88 -4.35
C ALA A 62 0.52 9.90 -3.25
N THR A 63 0.70 9.50 -1.98
CA THR A 63 0.56 10.41 -0.84
C THR A 63 1.91 10.95 -0.39
N PRO A 64 2.00 12.23 0.00
CA PRO A 64 3.24 12.79 0.54
C PRO A 64 3.54 12.31 1.97
N ASN A 65 2.51 12.00 2.76
CA ASN A 65 2.63 11.59 4.15
C ASN A 65 1.36 10.87 4.63
N SER A 66 1.45 10.23 5.81
CA SER A 66 0.34 9.50 6.42
C SER A 66 -0.80 10.41 6.87
N THR A 67 -0.51 11.61 7.33
CA THR A 67 -1.54 12.55 7.79
C THR A 67 -2.49 12.95 6.66
N ASP A 68 -1.95 13.35 5.50
CA ASP A 68 -2.75 13.73 4.35
C ASP A 68 -3.52 12.54 3.77
N GLN A 69 -2.91 11.34 3.77
CA GLN A 69 -3.56 10.12 3.33
C GLN A 69 -4.77 9.78 4.20
N MET A 70 -4.56 9.69 5.51
CA MET A 70 -5.61 9.24 6.44
C MET A 70 -6.71 10.29 6.61
N ARG A 71 -6.36 11.57 6.57
CA ARG A 71 -7.35 12.65 6.53
C ARG A 71 -8.17 12.60 5.25
N GLY A 72 -7.53 12.41 4.09
CA GLY A 72 -8.23 12.25 2.81
C GLY A 72 -9.19 11.07 2.80
N LEU A 73 -8.80 9.94 3.42
CA LEU A 73 -9.70 8.80 3.61
C LEU A 73 -10.88 9.15 4.52
N SER A 74 -10.64 9.81 5.65
CA SER A 74 -11.69 10.23 6.59
C SER A 74 -12.70 11.18 5.96
N GLN A 75 -12.25 12.03 5.03
CA GLN A 75 -13.06 13.02 4.33
C GLN A 75 -13.69 12.51 3.03
N GLY A 76 -13.49 11.22 2.67
CA GLY A 76 -14.04 10.63 1.46
C GLY A 76 -13.34 11.07 0.16
N LYS A 77 -12.14 11.64 0.23
CA LYS A 77 -11.31 11.92 -0.94
C LYS A 77 -10.76 10.63 -1.57
N PHE A 78 -10.53 9.63 -0.76
CA PHE A 78 -10.09 8.30 -1.18
C PHE A 78 -11.10 7.25 -0.72
N ASP A 79 -11.34 6.27 -1.58
CA ASP A 79 -12.20 5.12 -1.26
C ASP A 79 -11.42 4.05 -0.49
N ILE A 80 -10.18 3.79 -0.94
CA ILE A 80 -9.26 2.82 -0.35
C ILE A 80 -7.88 3.48 -0.21
N VAL A 81 -7.17 3.14 0.86
CA VAL A 81 -5.76 3.48 1.02
C VAL A 81 -4.91 2.24 1.21
N SER A 82 -3.70 2.22 0.63
CA SER A 82 -2.63 1.29 0.97
C SER A 82 -1.73 1.97 2.01
N THR A 83 -1.74 1.47 3.24
CA THR A 83 -1.12 2.15 4.38
C THR A 83 -0.54 1.16 5.39
N ALA A 84 0.34 1.63 6.28
CA ALA A 84 0.75 0.85 7.43
C ALA A 84 -0.43 0.67 8.41
N PHE A 85 -0.58 -0.54 8.99
CA PHE A 85 -1.66 -0.80 9.95
C PHE A 85 -1.60 0.13 11.18
N ASP A 86 -0.42 0.58 11.56
CA ASP A 86 -0.25 1.58 12.61
C ASP A 86 -1.02 2.89 12.34
N ASN A 87 -1.11 3.31 11.07
CA ASN A 87 -1.90 4.48 10.69
C ASN A 87 -3.41 4.24 10.91
N VAL A 88 -3.89 3.01 10.66
CA VAL A 88 -5.28 2.62 10.99
C VAL A 88 -5.53 2.76 12.48
N LEU A 89 -4.60 2.26 13.32
CA LEU A 89 -4.68 2.40 14.78
C LEU A 89 -4.68 3.86 15.23
N ALA A 90 -3.81 4.67 14.63
CA ALA A 90 -3.63 6.09 14.99
C ALA A 90 -4.83 6.97 14.61
N TRP A 91 -5.50 6.64 13.51
CA TRP A 91 -6.50 7.52 12.88
C TRP A 91 -7.94 7.06 13.07
N SER A 92 -8.21 5.77 13.30
CA SER A 92 -9.58 5.30 13.50
C SER A 92 -10.22 5.99 14.68
N GLY A 93 -11.30 6.71 14.44
CA GLY A 93 -12.00 7.55 15.44
C GLY A 93 -11.55 9.00 15.49
N ARG A 94 -10.50 9.38 14.74
CA ARG A 94 -10.17 10.79 14.53
C ARG A 94 -11.08 11.39 13.46
N GLU A 95 -11.40 12.66 13.58
CA GLU A 95 -12.22 13.42 12.62
C GLU A 95 -13.57 12.72 12.28
N GLY A 96 -14.08 11.91 13.21
CA GLY A 96 -15.38 11.23 13.08
C GLY A 96 -15.40 9.96 12.24
N ALA A 97 -14.31 9.60 11.56
CA ALA A 97 -14.27 8.40 10.73
C ALA A 97 -13.73 7.17 11.47
N GLU A 98 -14.43 6.04 11.36
CA GLU A 98 -13.91 4.74 11.76
C GLU A 98 -13.16 4.11 10.59
N ILE A 99 -11.83 4.04 10.71
CA ILE A 99 -10.98 3.44 9.69
C ILE A 99 -10.69 2.00 10.06
N VAL A 100 -10.80 1.08 9.08
CA VAL A 100 -10.56 -0.35 9.29
C VAL A 100 -9.71 -0.94 8.17
N ALA A 101 -8.81 -1.84 8.56
CA ALA A 101 -8.09 -2.68 7.62
C ALA A 101 -9.03 -3.75 7.04
N ILE A 102 -8.95 -3.98 5.72
CA ILE A 102 -9.83 -4.91 5.01
C ILE A 102 -9.10 -6.04 4.29
N ALA A 103 -7.80 -5.89 4.03
CA ALA A 103 -6.95 -6.91 3.44
C ALA A 103 -5.49 -6.67 3.77
N GLN A 104 -4.68 -7.74 3.82
CA GLN A 104 -3.24 -7.69 4.05
C GLN A 104 -2.50 -7.64 2.72
N ILE A 105 -1.67 -6.62 2.51
CA ILE A 105 -0.83 -6.49 1.31
C ILE A 105 0.49 -7.22 1.51
N SER A 106 1.14 -7.03 2.68
CA SER A 106 2.38 -7.72 3.02
C SER A 106 2.32 -8.35 4.41
N ASP A 107 2.68 -9.63 4.50
CA ASP A 107 2.63 -10.38 5.76
C ASP A 107 3.76 -9.98 6.70
N LYS A 108 4.91 -9.59 6.14
CA LYS A 108 6.11 -9.22 6.89
C LYS A 108 6.82 -8.05 6.22
N THR A 109 7.34 -7.16 7.03
CA THR A 109 8.14 -6.03 6.54
C THR A 109 9.40 -5.90 7.36
N VAL A 110 10.53 -5.85 6.66
CA VAL A 110 11.83 -5.57 7.25
C VAL A 110 12.17 -4.12 6.99
N LEU A 111 12.37 -3.34 8.05
CA LEU A 111 12.72 -1.94 7.97
C LEU A 111 14.22 -1.78 8.25
N PRO A 112 15.06 -1.55 7.22
CA PRO A 112 16.49 -1.39 7.40
C PRO A 112 16.81 -0.03 8.04
N VAL A 113 17.74 -0.04 8.97
CA VAL A 113 18.27 1.16 9.62
C VAL A 113 19.61 1.52 9.00
N PHE A 114 19.67 2.72 8.44
CA PHE A 114 20.87 3.29 7.85
C PHE A 114 21.45 4.36 8.76
N VAL A 115 22.77 4.46 8.76
CA VAL A 115 23.52 5.45 9.53
C VAL A 115 24.65 6.05 8.70
N ARG A 116 25.11 7.21 9.09
CA ARG A 116 26.30 7.86 8.51
C ARG A 116 27.55 7.00 8.70
N PRO A 117 28.57 7.13 7.82
CA PRO A 117 29.75 6.24 7.81
C PRO A 117 30.58 6.31 9.10
N GLU A 118 30.55 7.41 9.85
CA GLU A 118 31.24 7.55 11.14
C GLU A 118 30.60 6.75 12.28
N ILE A 119 29.31 6.41 12.18
CA ILE A 119 28.59 5.60 13.16
C ILE A 119 28.98 4.12 12.93
N LYS A 120 29.67 3.50 13.86
CA LYS A 120 30.15 2.13 13.74
C LYS A 120 29.31 1.14 14.54
N THR A 121 28.79 1.55 15.67
CA THR A 121 27.98 0.76 16.59
C THR A 121 26.66 1.49 16.93
N TRP A 122 25.70 0.77 17.48
CA TRP A 122 24.47 1.38 17.98
C TRP A 122 24.74 2.43 19.07
N ALA A 123 25.74 2.18 19.92
CA ALA A 123 26.11 3.11 21.00
C ALA A 123 26.57 4.48 20.50
N ASP A 124 27.13 4.57 19.28
CA ASP A 124 27.56 5.84 18.68
C ASP A 124 26.39 6.77 18.34
N LEU A 125 25.17 6.25 18.35
CA LEU A 125 23.94 7.02 18.16
C LEU A 125 23.50 7.78 19.42
N LYS A 126 24.16 7.56 20.57
CA LYS A 126 23.85 8.29 21.80
C LYS A 126 24.09 9.77 21.62
N GLY A 127 23.09 10.59 21.99
CA GLY A 127 23.11 12.04 21.83
C GLY A 127 22.90 12.55 20.39
N LYS A 128 22.56 11.65 19.43
CA LYS A 128 22.41 12.00 18.02
C LYS A 128 20.95 12.29 17.65
N LYS A 129 20.78 13.08 16.58
CA LYS A 129 19.51 13.29 15.89
C LYS A 129 19.32 12.21 14.84
N LEU A 130 18.16 11.57 14.82
CA LEU A 130 17.81 10.52 13.87
C LEU A 130 16.59 10.96 13.05
N ALA A 131 16.62 10.61 11.76
CA ALA A 131 15.58 10.98 10.81
C ALA A 131 14.38 10.02 10.92
N ALA A 132 13.18 10.56 11.06
CA ALA A 132 11.91 9.83 10.96
C ALA A 132 10.97 10.54 9.99
N ASP A 133 9.93 9.86 9.51
CA ASP A 133 8.85 10.48 8.74
C ASP A 133 8.01 11.41 9.64
N ALA A 134 7.60 10.92 10.81
CA ALA A 134 7.08 11.68 11.94
C ALA A 134 7.40 10.90 13.22
N VAL A 135 7.23 11.50 14.39
CA VAL A 135 7.68 10.90 15.66
C VAL A 135 6.73 9.81 16.20
N ASP A 136 5.52 9.74 15.69
CA ASP A 136 4.42 8.86 16.15
C ASP A 136 3.92 7.89 15.08
N THR A 137 4.68 7.69 14.00
CA THR A 137 4.33 6.79 12.89
C THR A 137 4.89 5.39 13.08
N ALA A 138 4.38 4.44 12.27
CA ALA A 138 4.84 3.07 12.21
C ALA A 138 6.37 2.94 12.16
N PHE A 139 7.02 3.68 11.26
CA PHE A 139 8.47 3.61 11.08
C PHE A 139 9.25 4.18 12.26
N ALA A 140 8.75 5.26 12.85
CA ALA A 140 9.34 5.83 14.07
C ALA A 140 9.24 4.85 15.24
N LEU A 141 8.08 4.20 15.43
CA LEU A 141 7.88 3.22 16.50
C LEU A 141 8.78 2.00 16.34
N VAL A 142 8.90 1.49 15.11
CA VAL A 142 9.83 0.38 14.81
C VAL A 142 11.27 0.79 15.07
N LEU A 143 11.71 1.97 14.61
CA LEU A 143 13.05 2.49 14.89
C LEU A 143 13.30 2.60 16.40
N ARG A 144 12.36 3.17 17.15
CA ARG A 144 12.45 3.23 18.63
C ARG A 144 12.57 1.86 19.27
N ARG A 145 11.84 0.85 18.76
CA ARG A 145 11.91 -0.53 19.29
C ARG A 145 13.25 -1.17 19.02
N VAL A 146 13.84 -0.96 17.82
CA VAL A 146 15.19 -1.42 17.47
C VAL A 146 16.22 -0.74 18.38
N LEU A 147 16.18 0.57 18.50
CA LEU A 147 17.11 1.33 19.34
C LEU A 147 17.03 0.92 20.82
N LEU A 148 15.81 0.71 21.32
CA LEU A 148 15.60 0.25 22.70
C LEU A 148 16.22 -1.14 22.95
N ALA A 149 16.16 -2.05 21.98
CA ALA A 149 16.80 -3.35 22.08
C ALA A 149 18.35 -3.25 22.14
N HIS A 150 18.90 -2.18 21.59
CA HIS A 150 20.33 -1.86 21.66
C HIS A 150 20.71 -0.89 22.81
N GLY A 151 19.82 -0.73 23.79
CA GLY A 151 20.08 0.05 25.00
C GLY A 151 19.92 1.55 24.87
N LEU A 152 19.32 2.03 23.79
CA LEU A 152 19.06 3.46 23.55
C LEU A 152 17.58 3.79 23.76
N ASP A 153 17.29 4.62 24.75
CA ASP A 153 15.92 4.97 25.13
C ASP A 153 15.67 6.47 24.90
N MET A 154 14.74 6.78 23.99
CA MET A 154 14.34 8.17 23.69
C MET A 154 13.82 8.90 24.92
N THR A 155 13.11 8.21 25.84
CA THR A 155 12.57 8.83 27.06
C THR A 155 13.64 9.23 28.05
N LYS A 156 14.84 8.65 27.96
CA LYS A 156 16.03 9.02 28.74
C LYS A 156 16.89 10.07 28.05
N GLY A 157 16.49 10.54 26.86
CA GLY A 157 17.26 11.50 26.10
C GLY A 157 18.48 10.90 25.38
N ASP A 158 18.52 9.56 25.19
CA ASP A 158 19.66 8.92 24.52
C ASP A 158 19.76 9.30 23.04
N TYR A 159 18.68 9.78 22.42
CA TYR A 159 18.63 10.32 21.04
C TYR A 159 17.38 11.19 20.83
N GLU A 160 17.37 11.93 19.73
CA GLU A 160 16.22 12.76 19.29
C GLU A 160 15.72 12.26 17.92
N LEU A 161 14.39 12.17 17.73
CA LEU A 161 13.78 11.93 16.41
C LEU A 161 13.38 13.25 15.77
N ILE A 162 13.86 13.49 14.54
CA ILE A 162 13.53 14.65 13.73
C ILE A 162 12.53 14.24 12.64
N ALA A 163 11.35 14.86 12.65
CA ALA A 163 10.29 14.62 11.66
C ALA A 163 10.64 15.30 10.32
N LEU A 164 10.97 14.52 9.30
CA LEU A 164 11.44 14.99 8.00
C LEU A 164 10.57 14.49 6.82
N GLY A 165 9.50 13.74 7.09
CA GLY A 165 8.60 13.25 6.06
C GLY A 165 9.21 12.18 5.17
N ALA A 166 9.22 12.41 3.85
CA ALA A 166 9.57 11.42 2.84
C ALA A 166 11.01 10.88 2.94
N GLY A 167 11.23 9.65 2.44
CA GLY A 167 12.53 8.98 2.49
C GLY A 167 13.67 9.76 1.82
N GLY A 168 13.37 10.53 0.76
CA GLY A 168 14.35 11.41 0.09
C GLY A 168 14.86 12.51 1.00
N THR A 169 13.97 13.20 1.70
CA THR A 169 14.33 14.27 2.64
C THR A 169 15.13 13.72 3.82
N ARG A 170 14.76 12.53 4.31
CA ARG A 170 15.52 11.85 5.39
C ARG A 170 16.95 11.51 4.95
N LEU A 171 17.11 10.94 3.75
CA LEU A 171 18.44 10.65 3.20
C LEU A 171 19.26 11.94 2.99
N GLU A 172 18.66 12.99 2.44
CA GLU A 172 19.32 14.28 2.21
C GLU A 172 19.83 14.89 3.54
N SER A 173 19.01 14.86 4.59
CA SER A 173 19.41 15.31 5.93
C SER A 173 20.61 14.51 6.48
N MET A 174 20.66 13.20 6.26
CA MET A 174 21.80 12.37 6.64
C MET A 174 23.06 12.74 5.83
N ILE A 175 22.94 12.99 4.53
CA ILE A 175 24.06 13.40 3.66
C ILE A 175 24.62 14.74 4.13
N LYS A 176 23.75 15.70 4.46
CA LYS A 176 24.13 17.03 4.98
C LYS A 176 24.71 17.00 6.41
N GLY A 177 24.59 15.90 7.14
CA GLY A 177 25.07 15.78 8.51
C GLY A 177 24.12 16.39 9.55
N GLU A 178 22.89 16.69 9.19
CA GLU A 178 21.87 17.21 10.10
C GLU A 178 21.27 16.10 10.97
N THR A 179 21.18 14.87 10.42
CA THR A 179 20.81 13.65 11.14
C THR A 179 21.83 12.54 10.91
N PHE A 180 21.92 11.58 11.84
CA PHE A 180 22.96 10.57 11.86
C PHE A 180 22.48 9.15 11.47
N GLY A 181 21.19 8.96 11.36
CA GLY A 181 20.59 7.68 10.94
C GLY A 181 19.09 7.75 10.83
N GLY A 182 18.48 6.66 10.37
CA GLY A 182 17.03 6.52 10.22
C GLY A 182 16.65 5.28 9.40
N VAL A 183 15.35 5.01 9.30
CA VAL A 183 14.81 3.97 8.41
C VAL A 183 14.73 4.51 6.99
N LEU A 184 15.29 3.79 6.03
CA LEU A 184 15.22 4.13 4.60
C LEU A 184 14.79 2.90 3.80
N ASN A 185 13.62 2.97 3.18
CA ASN A 185 13.08 1.92 2.32
C ASN A 185 13.42 2.15 0.84
N PRO A 186 13.27 1.14 -0.03
CA PRO A 186 13.41 1.34 -1.46
C PRO A 186 12.59 2.53 -1.99
N PRO A 187 13.16 3.33 -2.92
CA PRO A 187 14.49 3.19 -3.52
C PRO A 187 15.61 3.91 -2.74
N PHE A 188 15.33 4.44 -1.55
CA PHE A 188 16.28 5.29 -0.79
C PHE A 188 17.34 4.48 -0.04
N ASP A 189 17.09 3.22 0.24
CA ASP A 189 18.05 2.28 0.80
C ASP A 189 19.28 2.09 -0.11
N MET A 190 19.05 1.88 -1.42
CA MET A 190 20.12 1.79 -2.41
C MET A 190 20.86 3.11 -2.58
N LYS A 191 20.12 4.22 -2.67
CA LYS A 191 20.71 5.56 -2.74
C LYS A 191 21.54 5.91 -1.51
N ALA A 192 21.15 5.40 -0.33
CA ALA A 192 21.93 5.57 0.90
C ALA A 192 23.28 4.87 0.80
N LEU A 193 23.32 3.62 0.30
CA LEU A 193 24.58 2.90 0.06
C LEU A 193 25.47 3.62 -0.95
N GLU A 194 24.89 4.10 -2.06
CA GLU A 194 25.60 4.89 -3.08
C GLU A 194 26.20 6.20 -2.50
N ALA A 195 25.49 6.81 -1.53
CA ALA A 195 25.94 8.00 -0.82
C ALA A 195 26.92 7.68 0.35
N GLY A 196 27.38 6.43 0.50
CA GLY A 196 28.33 6.02 1.52
C GLY A 196 27.74 5.77 2.91
N MET A 197 26.41 5.77 3.05
CA MET A 197 25.76 5.39 4.31
C MET A 197 25.93 3.88 4.57
N ARG A 198 25.78 3.47 5.82
CA ARG A 198 25.88 2.06 6.22
C ARG A 198 24.54 1.56 6.74
N ARG A 199 24.17 0.34 6.35
CA ARG A 199 23.12 -0.40 7.06
C ARG A 199 23.72 -0.94 8.35
N ILE A 200 23.19 -0.51 9.51
CA ILE A 200 23.68 -0.93 10.83
C ILE A 200 22.89 -2.13 11.36
N GLY A 201 21.66 -2.34 10.90
CA GLY A 201 20.79 -3.43 11.25
C GLY A 201 19.39 -3.24 10.64
N ASP A 202 18.42 -3.95 11.15
CA ASP A 202 17.03 -3.84 10.71
C ASP A 202 16.02 -4.28 11.79
N SER A 203 14.74 -4.12 11.49
CA SER A 203 13.65 -4.46 12.41
C SER A 203 13.47 -5.95 12.65
N LYS A 204 13.96 -6.83 11.77
CA LYS A 204 13.80 -8.29 11.87
C LYS A 204 14.39 -8.86 13.15
N GLU A 205 15.45 -8.22 13.66
CA GLU A 205 16.11 -8.63 14.90
C GLU A 205 15.16 -8.63 16.11
N VAL A 206 14.18 -7.75 16.13
CA VAL A 206 13.29 -7.52 17.29
C VAL A 206 11.80 -7.67 16.96
N LEU A 207 11.44 -7.61 15.69
CA LEU A 207 10.07 -7.68 15.19
C LEU A 207 10.02 -8.55 13.91
N PRO A 208 10.34 -9.86 13.99
CA PRO A 208 10.46 -10.72 12.81
C PRO A 208 9.15 -10.90 12.04
N ASP A 209 8.02 -10.78 12.70
CA ASP A 209 6.68 -10.97 12.15
C ASP A 209 5.88 -9.65 12.05
N TYR A 210 6.59 -8.50 12.01
CA TYR A 210 5.95 -7.21 11.88
C TYR A 210 5.28 -7.05 10.51
N PRO A 211 3.94 -7.02 10.40
CA PRO A 211 3.24 -6.75 9.17
C PRO A 211 3.19 -5.24 8.97
N ASN A 212 3.35 -4.80 7.75
CA ASN A 212 3.30 -3.35 7.55
C ASN A 212 2.03 -2.91 6.83
N THR A 213 1.83 -3.40 5.60
CA THR A 213 0.91 -2.76 4.67
C THR A 213 -0.41 -3.51 4.58
N VAL A 214 -1.49 -2.75 4.72
CA VAL A 214 -2.88 -3.20 4.57
C VAL A 214 -3.63 -2.30 3.61
N PHE A 215 -4.69 -2.80 2.98
CA PHE A 215 -5.74 -1.93 2.46
C PHE A 215 -6.67 -1.55 3.60
N ALA A 216 -7.05 -0.27 3.64
CA ALA A 216 -7.99 0.24 4.62
C ALA A 216 -9.04 1.15 3.98
N VAL A 217 -10.21 1.19 4.61
CA VAL A 217 -11.37 2.01 4.22
C VAL A 217 -11.91 2.77 5.43
N ALA A 218 -12.62 3.87 5.21
CA ALA A 218 -13.55 4.38 6.19
C ALA A 218 -14.73 3.40 6.27
N ARG A 219 -15.02 2.84 7.43
CA ARG A 219 -15.96 1.71 7.62
C ARG A 219 -17.32 1.93 6.99
N GLU A 220 -17.92 3.08 7.22
CA GLU A 220 -19.24 3.42 6.70
C GLU A 220 -19.20 3.59 5.18
N ALA A 221 -18.24 4.36 4.65
CA ALA A 221 -18.06 4.55 3.22
C ALA A 221 -17.80 3.22 2.50
N GLY A 222 -16.95 2.35 3.07
CA GLY A 222 -16.69 1.02 2.54
C GLY A 222 -17.93 0.13 2.50
N ARG A 223 -18.81 0.22 3.50
CA ARG A 223 -20.10 -0.51 3.52
C ARG A 223 -21.08 0.04 2.51
N ASN A 224 -21.19 1.35 2.38
CA ASN A 224 -22.08 2.00 1.41
C ASN A 224 -21.64 1.73 -0.04
N ASN A 225 -20.33 1.61 -0.28
CA ASN A 225 -19.73 1.29 -1.59
C ASN A 225 -19.22 -0.15 -1.67
N ARG A 226 -19.84 -1.08 -0.91
CA ARG A 226 -19.33 -2.44 -0.70
C ARG A 226 -18.94 -3.13 -2.01
N GLU A 227 -19.79 -3.11 -3.02
CA GLU A 227 -19.54 -3.81 -4.28
C GLU A 227 -18.32 -3.25 -5.02
N THR A 228 -18.09 -1.95 -4.97
CA THR A 228 -16.89 -1.32 -5.55
C THR A 228 -15.61 -1.76 -4.82
N VAL A 229 -15.66 -1.83 -3.48
CA VAL A 229 -14.53 -2.35 -2.67
C VAL A 229 -14.29 -3.84 -2.95
N LEU A 230 -15.35 -4.65 -3.08
CA LEU A 230 -15.23 -6.07 -3.42
C LEU A 230 -14.66 -6.28 -4.83
N ALA A 231 -15.10 -5.50 -5.82
CA ALA A 231 -14.56 -5.54 -7.18
C ALA A 231 -13.05 -5.25 -7.20
N PHE A 232 -12.61 -4.24 -6.44
CA PHE A 232 -11.18 -3.94 -6.26
C PHE A 232 -10.42 -5.14 -5.66
N LEU A 233 -10.94 -5.71 -4.56
CA LEU A 233 -10.28 -6.82 -3.88
C LEU A 233 -10.25 -8.09 -4.73
N ARG A 234 -11.32 -8.40 -5.50
CA ARG A 234 -11.34 -9.54 -6.44
C ARG A 234 -10.25 -9.41 -7.50
N ALA A 235 -10.15 -8.23 -8.14
CA ALA A 235 -9.13 -7.96 -9.14
C ALA A 235 -7.73 -8.05 -8.52
N TRP A 236 -7.52 -7.48 -7.35
CA TRP A 236 -6.26 -7.52 -6.63
C TRP A 236 -5.87 -8.96 -6.23
N LEU A 237 -6.80 -9.76 -5.71
CA LEU A 237 -6.56 -11.17 -5.35
C LEU A 237 -6.17 -12.01 -6.57
N LYS A 238 -6.85 -11.82 -7.72
CA LYS A 238 -6.50 -12.47 -8.99
C LYS A 238 -5.09 -12.10 -9.43
N ALA A 239 -4.75 -10.81 -9.40
CA ALA A 239 -3.42 -10.33 -9.75
C ALA A 239 -2.34 -10.87 -8.80
N ARG A 240 -2.62 -10.86 -7.48
CA ARG A 240 -1.71 -11.42 -6.48
C ARG A 240 -1.43 -12.91 -6.73
N ALA A 241 -2.48 -13.69 -7.01
CA ALA A 241 -2.31 -15.10 -7.34
C ALA A 241 -1.48 -15.29 -8.62
N TRP A 242 -1.75 -14.48 -9.64
CA TRP A 242 -1.05 -14.54 -10.92
C TRP A 242 0.44 -14.18 -10.80
N VAL A 243 0.81 -13.11 -10.10
CA VAL A 243 2.23 -12.71 -9.94
C VAL A 243 3.03 -13.69 -9.07
N LYS A 244 2.36 -14.42 -8.16
CA LYS A 244 2.98 -15.42 -7.30
C LYS A 244 3.04 -16.82 -7.93
N ASP A 245 2.38 -17.03 -9.04
CA ASP A 245 2.43 -18.30 -9.77
C ASP A 245 3.80 -18.46 -10.46
N PRO A 246 4.56 -19.51 -10.17
CA PRO A 246 5.83 -19.79 -10.84
C PRO A 246 5.73 -19.84 -12.37
N ALA A 247 4.58 -20.27 -12.92
CA ALA A 247 4.33 -20.32 -14.36
C ALA A 247 4.35 -18.92 -15.01
N ASN A 248 4.04 -17.87 -14.25
CA ASN A 248 4.00 -16.48 -14.73
C ASN A 248 5.25 -15.66 -14.35
N ARG A 249 6.28 -16.30 -13.74
CA ARG A 249 7.40 -15.59 -13.09
C ARG A 249 8.09 -14.59 -14.00
N GLU A 250 8.38 -14.93 -15.23
CA GLU A 250 9.08 -14.04 -16.18
C GLU A 250 8.23 -12.81 -16.53
N ASP A 251 6.97 -13.04 -16.91
CA ASP A 251 6.04 -11.95 -17.20
C ASP A 251 5.73 -11.09 -15.98
N ALA A 252 5.60 -11.68 -14.80
CA ALA A 252 5.40 -10.95 -13.56
C ALA A 252 6.57 -10.01 -13.25
N LEU A 253 7.81 -10.47 -13.39
CA LEU A 253 9.00 -9.64 -13.23
C LEU A 253 9.05 -8.50 -14.25
N ARG A 254 8.72 -8.77 -15.50
CA ARG A 254 8.69 -7.77 -16.57
C ARG A 254 7.62 -6.70 -16.30
N ILE A 255 6.39 -7.12 -15.97
CA ILE A 255 5.26 -6.22 -15.70
C ILE A 255 5.54 -5.36 -14.47
N VAL A 256 5.89 -5.99 -13.35
CA VAL A 256 6.17 -5.29 -12.09
C VAL A 256 7.37 -4.36 -12.24
N GLY A 257 8.44 -4.83 -12.90
CA GLY A 257 9.63 -4.01 -13.16
C GLY A 257 9.31 -2.77 -14.00
N SER A 258 8.53 -2.94 -15.08
CA SER A 258 8.12 -1.83 -15.96
C SER A 258 7.21 -0.84 -15.25
N GLN A 259 6.13 -1.33 -14.63
CA GLN A 259 5.11 -0.49 -13.99
C GLN A 259 5.65 0.28 -12.78
N LEU A 260 6.51 -0.33 -11.98
CA LEU A 260 7.08 0.27 -10.77
C LEU A 260 8.47 0.89 -10.97
N LYS A 261 9.02 0.82 -12.19
CA LYS A 261 10.38 1.30 -12.55
C LYS A 261 11.46 0.65 -11.66
N LEU A 262 11.36 -0.66 -11.49
CA LEU A 262 12.25 -1.47 -10.66
C LEU A 262 13.19 -2.30 -11.55
N ASN A 263 14.40 -2.56 -11.07
CA ASN A 263 15.27 -3.56 -11.69
C ASN A 263 14.74 -4.99 -11.37
N PRO A 264 15.20 -6.05 -12.06
CA PRO A 264 14.68 -7.40 -11.90
C PRO A 264 14.74 -7.94 -10.46
N LYS A 265 15.79 -7.60 -9.70
CA LYS A 265 15.93 -7.99 -8.30
C LYS A 265 14.88 -7.31 -7.42
N GLN A 266 14.70 -6.00 -7.57
CA GLN A 266 13.70 -5.23 -6.84
C GLN A 266 12.26 -5.65 -7.20
N ALA A 267 12.01 -6.00 -8.47
CA ALA A 267 10.73 -6.54 -8.90
C ALA A 267 10.43 -7.90 -8.21
N ALA A 268 11.43 -8.77 -8.13
CA ALA A 268 11.32 -10.04 -7.42
C ALA A 268 11.01 -9.83 -5.94
N GLU A 269 11.76 -8.97 -5.27
CA GLU A 269 11.55 -8.60 -3.86
C GLU A 269 10.14 -8.05 -3.63
N SER A 270 9.66 -7.17 -4.52
CA SER A 270 8.30 -6.61 -4.44
C SER A 270 7.20 -7.65 -4.58
N ILE A 271 7.40 -8.69 -5.41
CA ILE A 271 6.48 -9.82 -5.53
C ILE A 271 6.53 -10.71 -4.28
N ASP A 272 7.73 -10.96 -3.78
CA ASP A 272 7.95 -11.83 -2.62
C ASP A 272 7.39 -11.22 -1.32
N GLU A 273 7.39 -9.88 -1.20
CA GLU A 273 6.77 -9.14 -0.09
C GLU A 273 5.24 -9.30 0.00
N LEU A 274 4.57 -9.64 -1.12
CA LEU A 274 3.10 -9.77 -1.10
C LEU A 274 2.66 -10.86 -0.14
N SER A 275 1.58 -10.59 0.57
CA SER A 275 0.90 -11.56 1.44
C SER A 275 0.63 -12.88 0.73
N SER A 276 0.79 -13.97 1.45
CA SER A 276 0.55 -15.33 0.96
C SER A 276 -0.92 -15.56 0.56
N SER A 277 -1.85 -14.87 1.21
CA SER A 277 -3.29 -15.09 1.03
C SER A 277 -4.11 -13.80 0.83
N GLY A 278 -3.61 -12.64 1.24
CA GLY A 278 -4.36 -11.40 1.36
C GLY A 278 -5.21 -11.32 2.64
N ASN A 279 -5.33 -12.40 3.42
CA ASN A 279 -6.02 -12.38 4.70
C ASN A 279 -5.25 -11.54 5.73
N LEU A 280 -5.99 -10.88 6.62
CA LEU A 280 -5.40 -10.14 7.71
C LEU A 280 -4.66 -11.08 8.66
N ASN A 281 -3.37 -10.82 8.86
CA ASN A 281 -2.53 -11.53 9.83
C ASN A 281 -2.80 -10.99 11.25
N LEU A 282 -3.85 -11.48 11.90
CA LEU A 282 -4.27 -10.96 13.20
C LEU A 282 -3.17 -11.02 14.28
N PRO A 283 -2.36 -12.09 14.41
CA PRO A 283 -1.22 -12.08 15.32
C PRO A 283 -0.23 -10.95 15.04
N GLY A 284 0.10 -10.74 13.77
CA GLY A 284 0.97 -9.64 13.35
C GLY A 284 0.36 -8.26 13.62
N LEU A 285 -0.93 -8.07 13.34
CA LEU A 285 -1.63 -6.82 13.65
C LEU A 285 -1.64 -6.52 15.15
N GLN A 286 -1.70 -7.56 16.00
CA GLN A 286 -1.60 -7.43 17.46
C GLN A 286 -0.20 -6.89 17.85
N ILE A 287 0.88 -7.36 17.21
CA ILE A 287 2.24 -6.83 17.44
C ILE A 287 2.30 -5.33 17.20
N VAL A 288 1.64 -4.83 16.14
CA VAL A 288 1.61 -3.39 15.83
C VAL A 288 0.86 -2.61 16.93
N LEU A 289 -0.27 -3.15 17.40
CA LEU A 289 -1.05 -2.54 18.47
C LEU A 289 -0.25 -2.51 19.79
N ASP A 290 0.40 -3.62 20.15
CA ASP A 290 1.21 -3.73 21.36
C ASP A 290 2.42 -2.78 21.32
N LEU A 291 3.05 -2.62 20.14
CA LEU A 291 4.15 -1.68 19.95
C LEU A 291 3.71 -0.24 20.18
N ARG A 292 2.53 0.12 19.70
CA ARG A 292 1.96 1.45 19.90
C ARG A 292 1.67 1.72 21.39
N ASN A 293 1.08 0.74 22.07
CA ASN A 293 0.84 0.81 23.51
C ASN A 293 2.15 0.91 24.31
N GLN A 294 3.18 0.13 23.93
CA GLN A 294 4.49 0.16 24.59
C GLN A 294 5.09 1.56 24.65
N PHE A 295 4.89 2.36 23.61
CA PHE A 295 5.40 3.73 23.56
C PHE A 295 4.39 4.79 24.02
N GLY A 296 3.27 4.38 24.65
CA GLY A 296 2.31 5.28 25.29
C GLY A 296 1.45 6.10 24.31
N PHE A 297 1.33 5.68 23.06
CA PHE A 297 0.46 6.35 22.10
C PHE A 297 -1.00 5.94 22.28
N LYS A 298 -1.85 6.93 22.49
CA LYS A 298 -3.30 6.69 22.66
C LYS A 298 -3.90 6.09 21.39
N LEU A 299 -4.75 5.09 21.61
CA LEU A 299 -5.58 4.47 20.58
C LEU A 299 -6.99 5.08 20.65
N PRO A 300 -7.44 5.84 19.65
CA PRO A 300 -8.72 6.58 19.73
C PRO A 300 -9.94 5.69 19.96
N LYS A 301 -9.89 4.43 19.49
CA LYS A 301 -10.97 3.43 19.66
C LYS A 301 -10.68 2.38 20.76
N GLY A 302 -9.62 2.59 21.57
CA GLY A 302 -9.21 1.67 22.64
C GLY A 302 -8.32 0.52 22.16
N GLU A 303 -8.00 -0.40 23.06
CA GLU A 303 -6.94 -1.42 22.89
C GLU A 303 -7.45 -2.74 22.26
N LYS A 304 -8.72 -2.84 21.89
CA LYS A 304 -9.27 -4.05 21.30
C LYS A 304 -9.01 -4.10 19.81
N LEU A 305 -8.15 -5.01 19.35
CA LEU A 305 -7.76 -5.14 17.94
C LEU A 305 -8.97 -5.21 16.99
N SER A 306 -10.05 -5.93 17.38
CA SER A 306 -11.21 -6.17 16.51
C SER A 306 -11.98 -4.92 16.06
N VAL A 307 -11.74 -3.76 16.66
CA VAL A 307 -12.37 -2.50 16.21
C VAL A 307 -11.63 -1.86 15.03
N TYR A 308 -10.41 -2.31 14.71
CA TYR A 308 -9.54 -1.73 13.72
C TYR A 308 -9.46 -2.52 12.41
N TYR A 309 -10.20 -3.60 12.27
CA TYR A 309 -10.27 -4.37 11.02
C TYR A 309 -11.70 -4.86 10.72
N ASP A 310 -11.91 -5.22 9.45
CA ASP A 310 -13.13 -5.88 8.99
C ASP A 310 -12.76 -6.92 7.92
N GLY A 311 -12.56 -8.18 8.36
CA GLY A 311 -12.19 -9.31 7.51
C GLY A 311 -13.28 -9.75 6.54
N GLN A 312 -14.55 -9.33 6.75
CA GLN A 312 -15.67 -9.71 5.89
C GLN A 312 -15.52 -9.20 4.44
N PHE A 313 -14.72 -8.16 4.22
CA PHE A 313 -14.46 -7.66 2.87
C PHE A 313 -13.60 -8.65 2.07
N ILE A 314 -12.46 -9.07 2.63
CA ILE A 314 -11.57 -10.00 1.91
C ILE A 314 -12.20 -11.38 1.76
N ASP A 315 -12.96 -11.85 2.74
CA ASP A 315 -13.66 -13.13 2.68
C ASP A 315 -14.74 -13.14 1.59
N ALA A 316 -15.49 -12.03 1.44
CA ALA A 316 -16.53 -11.91 0.43
C ALA A 316 -16.00 -11.61 -0.99
N ALA A 317 -14.73 -11.24 -1.15
CA ALA A 317 -14.08 -11.00 -2.43
C ALA A 317 -13.50 -12.27 -3.08
N ARG A 318 -13.58 -13.41 -2.44
CA ARG A 318 -13.13 -14.73 -2.95
C ARG A 318 -14.26 -15.45 -3.70
#